data_c83453d50faad339adf1a1c785030aad
#
_entry.id   c83453d50faad339adf1a1c785030aad
#
_cell.length_a   1.000
_cell.length_b   1.000
_cell.length_c   1.000
_cell.angle_alpha   90.00
_cell.angle_beta   90.00
_cell.angle_gamma   90.00
#
_symmetry.space_group_name_H-M   'P 1'
#
loop_
_entity.id
_entity.type
_entity.pdbx_description
1 polymer ?
#
loop_
_entity_poly.entity_id
_entity_poly.type
_entity_poly.pdbx_seq_one_letter_code
_entity_poly.pdbx_strand_id
1 'polypeptide(L)'
;MNGDILIERLKSLGFKEYESKVLLVLLTGTPMSASEIAKEANIIRNSIYDILKSFVEKGYCNEIETNTILNYQIIDPSVILDKISRDYRESFNKRLENLNETFGELQEIYKKESSKVEAPDKNIHLIRGFNKHRVAKLIELVNNSKSEILGMYSPRRVIVEELSQDAKKFLKSGGTIKSIYQLSDDKAVNSELLKACEIFVKGGEEVRLSEFKLTNTFVFDKETVFFNLSDDKTVPKHKQADLIIKNSEFALHIRDLFMHYWVQSLTIEEYRKKG
;
A
#
# COMPACT_ATOMS: atom_id res chain seq x y z
N MET A 1 27.25 23.34 11.65
CA MET A 1 26.42 22.32 10.98
C MET A 1 27.36 21.28 10.42
N ASN A 2 27.21 20.00 10.76
CA ASN A 2 28.21 19.00 10.40
C ASN A 2 28.10 18.68 8.91
N GLY A 3 29.10 19.10 8.10
CA GLY A 3 29.10 18.94 6.64
C GLY A 3 28.94 17.49 6.19
N ASP A 4 29.47 16.55 6.95
CA ASP A 4 29.38 15.12 6.65
C ASP A 4 27.94 14.60 6.71
N ILE A 5 27.14 15.09 7.66
CA ILE A 5 25.72 14.72 7.75
C ILE A 5 24.93 15.21 6.53
N LEU A 6 25.25 16.42 6.05
CA LEU A 6 24.59 16.96 4.85
C LEU A 6 25.01 16.21 3.58
N ILE A 7 26.26 15.79 3.47
CA ILE A 7 26.73 14.96 2.37
C ILE A 7 25.96 13.63 2.34
N GLU A 8 25.82 12.94 3.46
CA GLU A 8 25.07 11.68 3.51
C GLU A 8 23.58 11.87 3.16
N ARG A 9 22.96 12.98 3.62
CA ARG A 9 21.58 13.30 3.23
C ARG A 9 21.46 13.58 1.73
N LEU A 10 22.37 14.35 1.13
CA LEU A 10 22.37 14.61 -0.31
C LEU A 10 22.56 13.31 -1.12
N LYS A 11 23.43 12.41 -0.64
CA LYS A 11 23.60 11.08 -1.24
C LYS A 11 22.30 10.26 -1.21
N SER A 12 21.55 10.31 -0.13
CA SER A 12 20.25 9.66 -0.04
C SER A 12 19.19 10.25 -0.99
N LEU A 13 19.40 11.50 -1.43
CA LEU A 13 18.57 12.17 -2.44
C LEU A 13 19.08 11.94 -3.89
N GLY A 14 20.10 11.09 -4.08
CA GLY A 14 20.60 10.69 -5.39
C GLY A 14 21.79 11.48 -5.91
N PHE A 15 22.36 12.43 -5.15
CA PHE A 15 23.62 13.10 -5.49
C PHE A 15 24.81 12.13 -5.27
N LYS A 16 25.80 12.19 -6.16
CA LYS A 16 27.06 11.51 -5.92
C LYS A 16 27.86 12.23 -4.83
N GLU A 17 28.80 11.55 -4.21
CA GLU A 17 29.60 12.14 -3.13
C GLU A 17 30.29 13.42 -3.54
N TYR A 18 30.91 13.44 -4.74
CA TYR A 18 31.58 14.64 -5.25
C TYR A 18 30.58 15.76 -5.61
N GLU A 19 29.44 15.43 -6.17
CA GLU A 19 28.35 16.39 -6.42
C GLU A 19 27.89 17.04 -5.11
N SER A 20 27.74 16.25 -4.04
CA SER A 20 27.36 16.76 -2.72
C SER A 20 28.38 17.72 -2.14
N LYS A 21 29.69 17.39 -2.26
CA LYS A 21 30.77 18.26 -1.81
C LYS A 21 30.81 19.58 -2.58
N VAL A 22 30.68 19.54 -3.92
CA VAL A 22 30.64 20.74 -4.78
C VAL A 22 29.44 21.60 -4.44
N LEU A 23 28.27 21.01 -4.26
CA LEU A 23 27.06 21.72 -3.89
C LEU A 23 27.23 22.50 -2.57
N LEU A 24 27.84 21.84 -1.55
CA LEU A 24 28.08 22.48 -0.25
C LEU A 24 29.07 23.64 -0.34
N VAL A 25 30.12 23.55 -1.17
CA VAL A 25 31.06 24.63 -1.40
C VAL A 25 30.37 25.79 -2.09
N LEU A 26 29.58 25.55 -3.13
CA LEU A 26 28.82 26.59 -3.83
C LEU A 26 27.80 27.30 -2.95
N LEU A 27 27.28 26.66 -1.89
CA LEU A 27 26.33 27.26 -0.93
C LEU A 27 26.94 28.46 -0.15
N THR A 28 28.24 28.72 -0.24
CA THR A 28 28.83 29.95 0.29
C THR A 28 28.28 31.20 -0.42
N GLY A 29 27.69 31.03 -1.60
CA GLY A 29 27.00 32.07 -2.37
C GLY A 29 27.91 33.00 -3.16
N THR A 30 29.22 32.93 -2.95
CA THR A 30 30.20 33.74 -3.71
C THR A 30 30.56 33.05 -5.03
N PRO A 31 30.67 33.79 -6.15
CA PRO A 31 31.18 33.26 -7.40
C PRO A 31 32.61 32.72 -7.23
N MET A 32 32.86 31.51 -7.66
CA MET A 32 34.15 30.84 -7.53
C MET A 32 34.55 30.17 -8.85
N SER A 33 35.84 30.15 -9.17
CA SER A 33 36.37 29.44 -10.31
C SER A 33 36.34 27.91 -10.06
N ALA A 34 36.33 27.12 -11.12
CA ALA A 34 36.39 25.66 -11.02
C ALA A 34 37.60 25.17 -10.19
N SER A 35 38.74 25.86 -10.26
CA SER A 35 39.95 25.51 -9.50
C SER A 35 39.77 25.76 -8.01
N GLU A 36 39.13 26.84 -7.60
CA GLU A 36 38.85 27.16 -6.21
C GLU A 36 37.85 26.17 -5.62
N ILE A 37 36.77 25.89 -6.36
CA ILE A 37 35.75 24.90 -5.95
C ILE A 37 36.38 23.48 -5.77
N ALA A 38 37.23 23.07 -6.72
CA ALA A 38 37.93 21.77 -6.63
C ALA A 38 38.82 21.68 -5.39
N LYS A 39 39.54 22.78 -5.07
CA LYS A 39 40.38 22.85 -3.88
C LYS A 39 39.60 22.77 -2.59
N GLU A 40 38.52 23.58 -2.48
CA GLU A 40 37.68 23.60 -1.26
C GLU A 40 36.87 22.31 -1.07
N ALA A 41 36.37 21.73 -2.16
CA ALA A 41 35.64 20.46 -2.10
C ALA A 41 36.57 19.24 -1.95
N ASN A 42 37.88 19.45 -2.02
CA ASN A 42 38.89 18.38 -2.03
C ASN A 42 38.62 17.30 -3.11
N ILE A 43 38.47 17.76 -4.35
CA ILE A 43 38.13 16.93 -5.51
C ILE A 43 39.19 17.06 -6.60
N ILE A 44 39.41 15.99 -7.34
CA ILE A 44 40.36 15.95 -8.47
C ILE A 44 39.86 16.91 -9.56
N ARG A 45 40.81 17.73 -10.07
CA ARG A 45 40.51 18.81 -11.05
C ARG A 45 39.75 18.36 -12.30
N ASN A 46 40.02 17.15 -12.77
CA ASN A 46 39.32 16.65 -13.97
C ASN A 46 37.85 16.37 -13.72
N SER A 47 37.47 15.96 -12.51
CA SER A 47 36.07 15.65 -12.17
C SER A 47 35.22 16.87 -11.92
N ILE A 48 35.82 18.04 -11.59
CA ILE A 48 35.05 19.23 -11.26
C ILE A 48 34.34 19.82 -12.47
N TYR A 49 34.94 19.79 -13.64
CA TYR A 49 34.35 20.34 -14.86
C TYR A 49 33.10 19.57 -15.28
N ASP A 50 33.12 18.24 -15.19
CA ASP A 50 31.95 17.41 -15.51
C ASP A 50 30.79 17.68 -14.52
N ILE A 51 31.12 17.86 -13.23
CA ILE A 51 30.12 18.17 -12.21
C ILE A 51 29.53 19.55 -12.42
N LEU A 52 30.36 20.58 -12.64
CA LEU A 52 29.90 21.92 -12.85
C LEU A 52 29.08 22.06 -14.13
N LYS A 53 29.51 21.42 -15.22
CA LYS A 53 28.74 21.32 -16.45
C LYS A 53 27.36 20.70 -16.21
N SER A 54 27.33 19.56 -15.50
CA SER A 54 26.06 18.91 -15.11
C SER A 54 25.19 19.82 -14.24
N PHE A 55 25.77 20.59 -13.33
CA PHE A 55 25.03 21.52 -12.47
C PHE A 55 24.46 22.71 -13.25
N VAL A 56 25.20 23.22 -14.23
CA VAL A 56 24.69 24.27 -15.15
C VAL A 56 23.56 23.73 -16.01
N GLU A 57 23.73 22.55 -16.63
CA GLU A 57 22.71 21.89 -17.42
C GLU A 57 21.44 21.59 -16.61
N LYS A 58 21.62 21.16 -15.37
CA LYS A 58 20.51 20.96 -14.42
C LYS A 58 19.94 22.25 -13.83
N GLY A 59 20.59 23.41 -14.06
CA GLY A 59 20.19 24.70 -13.51
C GLY A 59 20.33 24.73 -11.99
N TYR A 60 21.42 24.23 -11.45
CA TYR A 60 21.78 24.32 -10.03
C TYR A 60 22.76 25.46 -9.78
N CYS A 61 23.56 25.85 -10.79
CA CYS A 61 24.44 27.00 -10.77
C CYS A 61 24.45 27.74 -12.11
N ASN A 62 24.84 28.98 -12.07
CA ASN A 62 25.09 29.83 -13.23
C ASN A 62 26.59 29.93 -13.50
N GLU A 63 26.94 30.10 -14.77
CA GLU A 63 28.25 30.50 -15.21
C GLU A 63 28.31 32.04 -15.28
N ILE A 64 29.33 32.62 -14.70
CA ILE A 64 29.57 34.07 -14.69
C ILE A 64 30.96 34.33 -15.21
N GLU A 65 31.10 35.00 -16.33
CA GLU A 65 32.37 35.38 -16.87
C GLU A 65 32.84 36.73 -16.25
N THR A 66 33.98 36.66 -15.55
CA THR A 66 34.57 37.84 -14.91
C THR A 66 36.03 37.94 -15.32
N ASN A 67 36.41 38.99 -16.07
CA ASN A 67 37.80 39.24 -16.47
C ASN A 67 38.52 38.02 -17.08
N THR A 68 37.91 37.35 -18.05
CA THR A 68 38.44 36.14 -18.72
C THR A 68 38.48 34.85 -17.87
N ILE A 69 37.96 34.88 -16.65
CA ILE A 69 37.86 33.70 -15.81
C ILE A 69 36.37 33.32 -15.69
N LEU A 70 36.06 32.05 -15.97
CA LEU A 70 34.73 31.49 -15.78
C LEU A 70 34.52 31.13 -14.30
N ASN A 71 33.55 31.76 -13.67
CA ASN A 71 33.15 31.51 -12.29
C ASN A 71 31.77 30.85 -12.26
N TYR A 72 31.50 30.14 -11.20
CA TYR A 72 30.25 29.42 -10.95
C TYR A 72 29.60 29.94 -9.68
N GLN A 73 28.31 30.23 -9.74
CA GLN A 73 27.52 30.68 -8.60
C GLN A 73 26.27 29.85 -8.47
N ILE A 74 25.96 29.42 -7.25
CA ILE A 74 24.75 28.65 -6.96
C ILE A 74 23.50 29.47 -7.24
N ILE A 75 22.46 28.81 -7.71
CA ILE A 75 21.10 29.35 -7.76
C ILE A 75 20.46 29.19 -6.38
N ASP A 76 19.48 30.01 -6.06
CA ASP A 76 18.74 29.91 -4.81
C ASP A 76 18.33 28.46 -4.52
N PRO A 77 18.68 27.92 -3.34
CA PRO A 77 18.35 26.54 -2.98
C PRO A 77 16.85 26.22 -3.07
N SER A 78 15.95 27.18 -2.89
CA SER A 78 14.51 26.97 -3.05
C SER A 78 14.12 26.67 -4.50
N VAL A 79 14.78 27.33 -5.45
CA VAL A 79 14.57 27.09 -6.90
C VAL A 79 15.13 25.73 -7.30
N ILE A 80 16.27 25.35 -6.75
CA ILE A 80 16.86 24.01 -6.96
C ILE A 80 15.92 22.94 -6.41
N LEU A 81 15.36 23.12 -5.20
CA LEU A 81 14.41 22.22 -4.59
C LEU A 81 13.15 22.04 -5.45
N ASP A 82 12.59 23.15 -5.94
CA ASP A 82 11.42 23.12 -6.80
C ASP A 82 11.68 22.35 -8.10
N LYS A 83 12.86 22.51 -8.68
CA LYS A 83 13.25 21.81 -9.90
C LYS A 83 13.39 20.31 -9.63
N ILE A 84 14.16 19.93 -8.63
CA ILE A 84 14.32 18.53 -8.25
C ILE A 84 12.96 17.90 -7.95
N SER A 85 12.09 18.60 -7.24
CA SER A 85 10.75 18.10 -6.92
C SER A 85 9.88 17.88 -8.16
N ARG A 86 9.99 18.74 -9.17
CA ARG A 86 9.29 18.56 -10.45
C ARG A 86 9.84 17.36 -11.22
N ASP A 87 11.17 17.25 -11.33
CA ASP A 87 11.83 16.13 -12.03
C ASP A 87 11.45 14.78 -11.41
N TYR A 88 11.39 14.68 -10.08
CA TYR A 88 10.95 13.47 -9.39
C TYR A 88 9.47 13.15 -9.67
N ARG A 89 8.59 14.14 -9.63
CA ARG A 89 7.15 13.93 -9.93
C ARG A 89 6.95 13.48 -11.36
N GLU A 90 7.64 14.10 -12.31
CA GLU A 90 7.56 13.74 -13.73
C GLU A 90 8.08 12.32 -13.97
N SER A 91 9.25 11.98 -13.41
CA SER A 91 9.81 10.63 -13.49
C SER A 91 8.91 9.58 -12.86
N PHE A 92 8.30 9.90 -11.72
CA PHE A 92 7.36 9.02 -11.03
C PHE A 92 6.09 8.79 -11.87
N ASN A 93 5.49 9.86 -12.39
CA ASN A 93 4.30 9.78 -13.22
C ASN A 93 4.56 8.94 -14.48
N LYS A 94 5.69 9.19 -15.16
CA LYS A 94 6.08 8.39 -16.34
C LYS A 94 6.26 6.91 -16.02
N ARG A 95 6.81 6.58 -14.85
CA ARG A 95 6.91 5.18 -14.41
C ARG A 95 5.55 4.58 -14.13
N LEU A 96 4.61 5.33 -13.56
CA LEU A 96 3.23 4.86 -13.33
C LEU A 96 2.49 4.63 -14.65
N GLU A 97 2.64 5.54 -15.62
CA GLU A 97 2.05 5.38 -16.97
C GLU A 97 2.56 4.11 -17.63
N ASN A 98 3.88 3.94 -17.71
CA ASN A 98 4.50 2.74 -18.30
C ASN A 98 4.05 1.45 -17.58
N LEU A 99 3.92 1.50 -16.25
CA LEU A 99 3.41 0.37 -15.46
C LEU A 99 1.97 0.03 -15.86
N ASN A 100 1.09 1.04 -15.93
CA ASN A 100 -0.31 0.84 -16.28
C ASN A 100 -0.47 0.30 -17.71
N GLU A 101 0.28 0.85 -18.68
CA GLU A 101 0.29 0.36 -20.06
C GLU A 101 0.76 -1.10 -20.13
N THR A 102 1.91 -1.40 -19.52
CA THR A 102 2.46 -2.77 -19.53
C THR A 102 1.51 -3.77 -18.89
N PHE A 103 0.91 -3.42 -17.73
CA PHE A 103 -0.05 -4.32 -17.08
C PHE A 103 -1.38 -4.40 -17.84
N GLY A 104 -1.77 -3.36 -18.56
CA GLY A 104 -2.90 -3.40 -19.49
C GLY A 104 -2.69 -4.47 -20.60
N GLU A 105 -1.53 -4.46 -21.24
CA GLU A 105 -1.16 -5.46 -22.25
C GLU A 105 -1.11 -6.89 -21.69
N LEU A 106 -0.49 -7.06 -20.52
CA LEU A 106 -0.44 -8.35 -19.82
C LEU A 106 -1.85 -8.87 -19.48
N GLN A 107 -2.76 -8.00 -19.11
CA GLN A 107 -4.15 -8.35 -18.80
C GLN A 107 -4.90 -8.86 -20.05
N GLU A 108 -4.66 -8.26 -21.21
CA GLU A 108 -5.23 -8.73 -22.48
C GLU A 108 -4.67 -10.10 -22.90
N ILE A 109 -3.37 -10.33 -22.71
CA ILE A 109 -2.75 -11.65 -22.95
C ILE A 109 -3.37 -12.69 -22.01
N TYR A 110 -3.49 -12.37 -20.73
CA TYR A 110 -4.08 -13.26 -19.72
C TYR A 110 -5.53 -13.64 -20.08
N LYS A 111 -6.35 -12.67 -20.50
CA LYS A 111 -7.73 -12.93 -20.92
C LYS A 111 -7.78 -13.87 -22.14
N LYS A 112 -6.94 -13.65 -23.15
CA LYS A 112 -6.87 -14.50 -24.35
C LYS A 112 -6.44 -15.93 -24.03
N GLU A 113 -5.44 -16.11 -23.18
CA GLU A 113 -4.96 -17.44 -22.81
C GLU A 113 -5.94 -18.15 -21.86
N SER A 114 -6.52 -17.44 -20.91
CA SER A 114 -7.50 -18.02 -19.98
C SER A 114 -8.80 -18.46 -20.65
N SER A 115 -9.14 -17.90 -21.81
CA SER A 115 -10.30 -18.34 -22.60
C SER A 115 -10.06 -19.63 -23.39
N LYS A 116 -8.81 -20.03 -23.62
CA LYS A 116 -8.43 -21.25 -24.35
C LYS A 116 -8.32 -22.49 -23.45
N VAL A 117 -8.19 -22.30 -22.18
CA VAL A 117 -8.07 -23.41 -21.22
C VAL A 117 -9.46 -23.73 -20.69
N GLU A 118 -10.04 -24.86 -21.07
CA GLU A 118 -11.12 -25.49 -20.31
C GLU A 118 -10.56 -25.86 -18.93
N ALA A 119 -10.68 -24.92 -17.98
CA ALA A 119 -10.17 -25.16 -16.63
C ALA A 119 -11.03 -26.21 -15.93
N PRO A 120 -10.42 -27.22 -15.32
CA PRO A 120 -11.15 -28.13 -14.43
C PRO A 120 -11.78 -27.28 -13.33
N ASP A 121 -13.07 -27.44 -13.18
CA ASP A 121 -13.94 -26.88 -12.16
C ASP A 121 -13.52 -25.50 -11.60
N LYS A 122 -13.81 -24.44 -12.38
CA LYS A 122 -13.54 -23.04 -12.01
C LYS A 122 -14.22 -22.59 -10.70
N ASN A 123 -14.99 -23.48 -10.10
CA ASN A 123 -15.86 -23.15 -8.97
C ASN A 123 -15.20 -23.34 -7.60
N ILE A 124 -14.10 -24.09 -7.51
CA ILE A 124 -13.43 -24.36 -6.24
C ILE A 124 -11.93 -24.04 -6.37
N HIS A 125 -11.47 -23.09 -5.55
CA HIS A 125 -10.07 -22.69 -5.50
C HIS A 125 -9.50 -22.85 -4.11
N LEU A 126 -8.47 -23.67 -3.96
CA LEU A 126 -7.67 -23.78 -2.75
C LEU A 126 -6.42 -22.91 -2.89
N ILE A 127 -6.32 -21.86 -2.09
CA ILE A 127 -5.17 -20.95 -2.09
C ILE A 127 -4.28 -21.30 -0.91
N ARG A 128 -3.04 -21.70 -1.20
CA ARG A 128 -2.02 -22.00 -0.20
C ARG A 128 -0.88 -21.00 -0.27
N GLY A 129 -0.19 -20.78 0.83
CA GLY A 129 1.06 -20.03 0.86
C GLY A 129 1.02 -18.77 1.71
N PHE A 130 1.92 -17.86 1.37
CA PHE A 130 2.14 -16.66 2.18
C PHE A 130 0.93 -15.75 2.27
N ASN A 131 0.76 -15.14 3.43
CA ASN A 131 -0.36 -14.28 3.79
C ASN A 131 -0.69 -13.22 2.73
N LYS A 132 0.34 -12.67 2.04
CA LYS A 132 0.16 -11.65 0.99
C LYS A 132 -0.70 -12.11 -0.19
N HIS A 133 -0.54 -13.35 -0.65
CA HIS A 133 -1.36 -13.89 -1.76
C HIS A 133 -2.81 -14.14 -1.33
N ARG A 134 -3.00 -14.59 -0.10
CA ARG A 134 -4.32 -14.84 0.47
C ARG A 134 -5.10 -13.54 0.66
N VAL A 135 -4.43 -12.52 1.22
CA VAL A 135 -4.98 -11.16 1.38
C VAL A 135 -5.29 -10.53 0.03
N ALA A 136 -4.40 -10.63 -0.95
CA ALA A 136 -4.63 -10.10 -2.29
C ALA A 136 -5.88 -10.72 -2.95
N LYS A 137 -6.12 -12.03 -2.75
CA LYS A 137 -7.33 -12.68 -3.27
C LYS A 137 -8.61 -12.23 -2.55
N LEU A 138 -8.54 -12.00 -1.25
CA LEU A 138 -9.67 -11.43 -0.51
C LEU A 138 -9.98 -10.00 -0.98
N ILE A 139 -8.97 -9.17 -1.18
CA ILE A 139 -9.09 -7.82 -1.75
C ILE A 139 -9.73 -7.88 -3.15
N GLU A 140 -9.30 -8.80 -4.01
CA GLU A 140 -9.90 -9.01 -5.33
C GLU A 140 -11.41 -9.32 -5.23
N LEU A 141 -11.81 -10.19 -4.29
CA LEU A 141 -13.23 -10.51 -4.08
C LEU A 141 -14.02 -9.30 -3.59
N VAL A 142 -13.47 -8.50 -2.68
CA VAL A 142 -14.11 -7.25 -2.22
C VAL A 142 -14.27 -6.26 -3.38
N ASN A 143 -13.24 -6.05 -4.19
CA ASN A 143 -13.25 -5.11 -5.30
C ASN A 143 -14.19 -5.54 -6.46
N ASN A 144 -14.43 -6.84 -6.62
CA ASN A 144 -15.34 -7.37 -7.62
C ASN A 144 -16.80 -7.46 -7.13
N SER A 145 -17.04 -7.24 -5.83
CA SER A 145 -18.39 -7.27 -5.27
C SER A 145 -19.22 -6.07 -5.70
N LYS A 146 -20.53 -6.29 -5.86
CA LYS A 146 -21.45 -5.29 -6.40
C LYS A 146 -22.54 -4.86 -5.41
N SER A 147 -22.96 -5.76 -4.52
CA SER A 147 -24.15 -5.54 -3.71
C SER A 147 -23.97 -5.81 -2.21
N GLU A 148 -23.50 -7.00 -1.83
CA GLU A 148 -23.49 -7.44 -0.44
C GLU A 148 -22.22 -8.22 -0.09
N ILE A 149 -21.62 -7.91 1.05
CA ILE A 149 -20.56 -8.71 1.67
C ILE A 149 -20.99 -9.07 3.08
N LEU A 150 -21.01 -10.38 3.39
CA LEU A 150 -21.28 -10.89 4.73
C LEU A 150 -20.03 -11.51 5.30
N GLY A 151 -19.65 -11.15 6.53
CA GLY A 151 -18.45 -11.64 7.18
C GLY A 151 -18.70 -12.22 8.56
N MET A 152 -18.26 -13.45 8.80
CA MET A 152 -18.16 -14.04 10.14
C MET A 152 -16.69 -14.10 10.55
N TYR A 153 -16.37 -13.66 11.74
CA TYR A 153 -15.00 -13.52 12.18
C TYR A 153 -14.75 -14.20 13.51
N SER A 154 -13.72 -15.03 13.55
CA SER A 154 -13.18 -15.59 14.79
C SER A 154 -12.48 -14.52 15.65
N PRO A 155 -12.23 -14.73 16.95
CA PRO A 155 -11.61 -13.74 17.83
C PRO A 155 -10.17 -13.38 17.45
N ARG A 156 -9.51 -14.19 16.62
CA ARG A 156 -8.09 -14.07 16.25
C ARG A 156 -7.87 -13.34 14.93
N ARG A 157 -8.83 -12.54 14.49
CA ARG A 157 -8.73 -11.79 13.24
C ARG A 157 -7.50 -10.87 13.21
N VAL A 158 -6.79 -10.90 12.11
CA VAL A 158 -5.81 -9.87 11.74
C VAL A 158 -6.52 -8.81 10.91
N ILE A 159 -6.51 -7.55 11.39
CA ILE A 159 -7.01 -6.40 10.62
C ILE A 159 -5.94 -6.05 9.58
N VAL A 160 -6.30 -6.06 8.31
CA VAL A 160 -5.43 -5.67 7.20
C VAL A 160 -5.87 -4.31 6.71
N GLU A 161 -4.97 -3.33 6.75
CA GLU A 161 -5.28 -1.93 6.42
C GLU A 161 -5.73 -1.76 4.97
N GLU A 162 -5.10 -2.47 4.03
CA GLU A 162 -5.46 -2.46 2.61
C GLU A 162 -6.91 -2.93 2.41
N LEU A 163 -7.32 -3.99 3.10
CA LEU A 163 -8.70 -4.50 3.04
C LEU A 163 -9.71 -3.46 3.57
N SER A 164 -9.34 -2.70 4.60
CA SER A 164 -10.18 -1.64 5.14
C SER A 164 -10.41 -0.49 4.15
N GLN A 165 -9.42 -0.16 3.33
CA GLN A 165 -9.56 0.88 2.30
C GLN A 165 -10.50 0.44 1.17
N ASP A 166 -10.40 -0.81 0.71
CA ASP A 166 -11.24 -1.34 -0.35
C ASP A 166 -12.69 -1.58 0.15
N ALA A 167 -12.87 -2.03 1.38
CA ALA A 167 -14.18 -2.08 2.02
C ALA A 167 -14.87 -0.70 2.08
N LYS A 168 -14.13 0.36 2.41
CA LYS A 168 -14.66 1.74 2.40
C LYS A 168 -15.06 2.20 1.00
N LYS A 169 -14.30 1.83 -0.04
CA LYS A 169 -14.67 2.13 -1.44
C LYS A 169 -15.95 1.42 -1.83
N PHE A 170 -16.07 0.14 -1.49
CA PHE A 170 -17.26 -0.67 -1.75
C PHE A 170 -18.51 -0.08 -1.07
N LEU A 171 -18.43 0.31 0.21
CA LEU A 171 -19.52 0.97 0.92
C LEU A 171 -19.92 2.31 0.27
N LYS A 172 -18.95 3.12 -0.17
CA LYS A 172 -19.21 4.39 -0.87
C LYS A 172 -19.85 4.20 -2.23
N SER A 173 -19.64 3.08 -2.89
CA SER A 173 -20.31 2.75 -4.16
C SER A 173 -21.74 2.23 -4.00
N GLY A 174 -22.26 2.16 -2.76
CA GLY A 174 -23.63 1.73 -2.46
C GLY A 174 -23.75 0.25 -2.07
N GLY A 175 -22.64 -0.46 -1.90
CA GLY A 175 -22.60 -1.82 -1.38
C GLY A 175 -22.93 -1.87 0.12
N THR A 176 -23.29 -3.04 0.62
CA THR A 176 -23.57 -3.30 2.05
C THR A 176 -22.58 -4.31 2.61
N ILE A 177 -22.06 -4.04 3.81
CA ILE A 177 -21.22 -4.96 4.55
C ILE A 177 -21.87 -5.25 5.91
N LYS A 178 -22.11 -6.53 6.22
CA LYS A 178 -22.57 -7.00 7.52
C LYS A 178 -21.56 -7.96 8.12
N SER A 179 -21.16 -7.71 9.35
CA SER A 179 -20.11 -8.47 10.01
C SER A 179 -20.52 -8.93 11.40
N ILE A 180 -20.27 -10.22 11.68
CA ILE A 180 -20.42 -10.80 13.01
C ILE A 180 -19.05 -11.11 13.56
N TYR A 181 -18.72 -10.54 14.70
CA TYR A 181 -17.46 -10.78 15.39
C TYR A 181 -17.67 -11.65 16.60
N GLN A 182 -16.97 -12.77 16.66
CA GLN A 182 -16.97 -13.63 17.84
C GLN A 182 -16.27 -12.95 19.01
N LEU A 183 -16.90 -12.94 20.16
CA LEU A 183 -16.32 -12.50 21.42
C LEU A 183 -15.30 -13.55 21.91
N SER A 184 -14.26 -13.08 22.57
CA SER A 184 -13.27 -13.90 23.27
C SER A 184 -13.66 -14.07 24.75
N ASP A 185 -13.15 -15.11 25.38
CA ASP A 185 -13.21 -15.23 26.84
C ASP A 185 -12.33 -14.17 27.54
N ASP A 186 -11.37 -13.58 26.83
CA ASP A 186 -10.48 -12.53 27.32
C ASP A 186 -11.12 -11.15 27.13
N LYS A 187 -11.41 -10.48 28.27
CA LYS A 187 -12.00 -9.12 28.29
C LYS A 187 -11.11 -8.06 27.62
N ALA A 188 -9.78 -8.21 27.69
CA ALA A 188 -8.87 -7.26 27.06
C ALA A 188 -8.97 -7.33 25.53
N VAL A 189 -9.04 -8.54 24.98
CA VAL A 189 -9.26 -8.78 23.54
C VAL A 189 -10.60 -8.19 23.09
N ASN A 190 -11.65 -8.37 23.88
CA ASN A 190 -12.97 -7.80 23.57
C ASN A 190 -12.96 -6.27 23.58
N SER A 191 -12.19 -5.64 24.48
CA SER A 191 -12.07 -4.19 24.53
C SER A 191 -11.41 -3.62 23.25
N GLU A 192 -10.36 -4.28 22.76
CA GLU A 192 -9.72 -3.90 21.48
C GLU A 192 -10.65 -4.14 20.28
N LEU A 193 -11.35 -5.27 20.29
CA LEU A 193 -12.35 -5.60 19.25
C LEU A 193 -13.45 -4.53 19.18
N LEU A 194 -13.98 -4.08 20.31
CA LEU A 194 -15.01 -3.04 20.35
C LEU A 194 -14.54 -1.73 19.73
N LYS A 195 -13.33 -1.28 20.04
CA LYS A 195 -12.75 -0.09 19.42
C LYS A 195 -12.65 -0.21 17.89
N ALA A 196 -12.24 -1.37 17.41
CA ALA A 196 -12.20 -1.62 15.97
C ALA A 196 -13.61 -1.64 15.35
N CYS A 197 -14.56 -2.29 15.99
CA CYS A 197 -15.96 -2.34 15.53
C CYS A 197 -16.61 -0.95 15.45
N GLU A 198 -16.31 -0.05 16.38
CA GLU A 198 -16.78 1.35 16.31
C GLU A 198 -16.25 2.10 15.08
N ILE A 199 -15.01 1.83 14.69
CA ILE A 199 -14.42 2.42 13.48
C ILE A 199 -15.13 1.87 12.23
N PHE A 200 -15.45 0.58 12.20
CA PHE A 200 -16.16 -0.04 11.09
C PHE A 200 -17.58 0.49 10.95
N VAL A 201 -18.32 0.60 12.06
CA VAL A 201 -19.67 1.19 12.08
C VAL A 201 -19.64 2.65 11.60
N LYS A 202 -18.67 3.45 12.04
CA LYS A 202 -18.48 4.83 11.53
C LYS A 202 -18.15 4.85 10.03
N GLY A 203 -17.58 3.77 9.52
CA GLY A 203 -17.28 3.58 8.09
C GLY A 203 -18.52 3.14 7.27
N GLY A 204 -19.64 2.82 7.90
CA GLY A 204 -20.88 2.38 7.25
C GLY A 204 -21.11 0.86 7.26
N GLU A 205 -20.28 0.09 7.98
CA GLU A 205 -20.48 -1.36 8.15
C GLU A 205 -21.50 -1.64 9.24
N GLU A 206 -22.41 -2.59 9.01
CA GLU A 206 -23.29 -3.10 10.04
C GLU A 206 -22.56 -4.19 10.84
N VAL A 207 -22.45 -4.00 12.15
CA VAL A 207 -21.64 -4.89 13.01
C VAL A 207 -22.48 -5.48 14.13
N ARG A 208 -22.30 -6.78 14.39
CA ARG A 208 -22.82 -7.48 15.57
C ARG A 208 -21.74 -8.30 16.26
N LEU A 209 -21.95 -8.57 17.54
CA LEU A 209 -21.07 -9.31 18.41
C LEU A 209 -21.73 -10.64 18.80
N SER A 210 -21.01 -11.74 18.80
CA SER A 210 -21.56 -13.07 19.00
C SER A 210 -20.74 -13.88 20.01
N GLU A 211 -21.41 -14.65 20.83
CA GLU A 211 -20.82 -15.66 21.72
C GLU A 211 -20.68 -17.03 21.00
N PHE A 212 -21.28 -17.19 19.81
CA PHE A 212 -21.14 -18.42 19.01
C PHE A 212 -19.71 -18.58 18.51
N LYS A 213 -19.25 -19.85 18.43
CA LYS A 213 -18.00 -20.18 17.74
C LYS A 213 -18.15 -19.93 16.24
N LEU A 214 -17.34 -19.01 15.72
CA LEU A 214 -17.34 -18.64 14.31
C LEU A 214 -16.00 -19.02 13.66
N THR A 215 -16.08 -19.35 12.38
CA THR A 215 -14.90 -19.44 11.50
C THR A 215 -14.84 -18.20 10.61
N ASN A 216 -13.63 -17.80 10.19
CA ASN A 216 -13.51 -16.69 9.25
C ASN A 216 -14.08 -17.09 7.89
N THR A 217 -15.32 -16.65 7.65
CA THR A 217 -16.11 -16.99 6.48
C THR A 217 -16.72 -15.74 5.89
N PHE A 218 -16.66 -15.63 4.57
CA PHE A 218 -17.22 -14.48 3.86
C PHE A 218 -18.12 -14.94 2.72
N VAL A 219 -19.22 -14.23 2.51
CA VAL A 219 -20.10 -14.42 1.36
C VAL A 219 -20.11 -13.14 0.56
N PHE A 220 -19.86 -13.23 -0.74
CA PHE A 220 -19.84 -12.13 -1.69
C PHE A 220 -20.98 -12.28 -2.68
N ASP A 221 -21.87 -11.29 -2.75
CA ASP A 221 -22.98 -11.16 -3.71
C ASP A 221 -23.89 -12.39 -3.82
N LYS A 222 -23.96 -13.26 -2.79
CA LYS A 222 -24.70 -14.53 -2.80
C LYS A 222 -24.20 -15.54 -3.85
N GLU A 223 -22.98 -15.37 -4.33
CA GLU A 223 -22.40 -16.19 -5.41
C GLU A 223 -21.10 -16.89 -4.99
N THR A 224 -20.30 -16.23 -4.16
CA THR A 224 -18.97 -16.71 -3.80
C THR A 224 -18.83 -16.79 -2.29
N VAL A 225 -18.28 -17.91 -1.81
CA VAL A 225 -17.92 -18.10 -0.41
C VAL A 225 -16.41 -18.22 -0.28
N PHE A 226 -15.84 -17.53 0.70
CA PHE A 226 -14.45 -17.61 1.09
C PHE A 226 -14.36 -18.14 2.52
N PHE A 227 -13.57 -19.19 2.71
CA PHE A 227 -13.25 -19.75 4.02
C PHE A 227 -11.78 -19.61 4.33
N ASN A 228 -11.45 -19.13 5.51
CA ASN A 228 -10.11 -19.28 6.05
C ASN A 228 -10.01 -20.63 6.79
N LEU A 229 -9.22 -21.55 6.24
CA LEU A 229 -9.05 -22.90 6.78
C LEU A 229 -7.96 -23.00 7.87
N SER A 230 -7.19 -21.93 8.08
CA SER A 230 -5.99 -21.99 8.92
C SER A 230 -5.87 -20.77 9.80
N ASP A 231 -6.66 -20.71 10.85
CA ASP A 231 -6.62 -19.63 11.84
C ASP A 231 -5.66 -19.93 13.01
N ASP A 232 -5.02 -21.11 12.98
CA ASP A 232 -4.13 -21.56 14.03
C ASP A 232 -2.71 -21.01 13.84
N LYS A 233 -2.24 -20.24 14.82
CA LYS A 233 -0.86 -19.70 14.86
C LYS A 233 0.20 -20.83 14.89
N THR A 234 -0.17 -22.05 15.26
CA THR A 234 0.72 -23.22 15.25
C THR A 234 0.95 -23.76 13.84
N VAL A 235 0.05 -23.46 12.91
CA VAL A 235 0.21 -23.87 11.51
C VAL A 235 1.23 -22.95 10.82
N PRO A 236 2.36 -23.48 10.31
CA PRO A 236 3.34 -22.68 9.60
C PRO A 236 2.69 -21.89 8.45
N LYS A 237 3.10 -20.66 8.24
CA LYS A 237 2.50 -19.75 7.24
C LYS A 237 2.40 -20.36 5.83
N HIS A 238 3.36 -21.17 5.43
CA HIS A 238 3.35 -21.84 4.12
C HIS A 238 2.35 -22.99 4.00
N LYS A 239 1.81 -23.48 5.13
CA LYS A 239 0.77 -24.53 5.19
C LYS A 239 -0.63 -23.96 5.38
N GLN A 240 -0.74 -22.66 5.61
CA GLN A 240 -2.04 -22.02 5.73
C GLN A 240 -2.75 -22.00 4.38
N ALA A 241 -4.06 -22.17 4.40
CA ALA A 241 -4.87 -22.27 3.19
C ALA A 241 -6.21 -21.56 3.37
N ASP A 242 -6.71 -21.02 2.26
CA ASP A 242 -8.07 -20.50 2.12
C ASP A 242 -8.78 -21.23 1.00
N LEU A 243 -10.08 -21.44 1.16
CA LEU A 243 -10.93 -22.08 0.18
C LEU A 243 -11.92 -21.06 -0.38
N ILE A 244 -12.02 -20.99 -1.70
CA ILE A 244 -13.01 -20.18 -2.39
C ILE A 244 -13.92 -21.12 -3.17
N ILE A 245 -15.23 -20.95 -2.98
CA ILE A 245 -16.27 -21.71 -3.68
C ILE A 245 -17.17 -20.72 -4.40
N LYS A 246 -17.22 -20.82 -5.73
CA LYS A 246 -18.14 -20.06 -6.58
C LYS A 246 -19.34 -20.94 -6.92
N ASN A 247 -20.36 -20.87 -6.08
CA ASN A 247 -21.60 -21.62 -6.27
C ASN A 247 -22.72 -20.87 -5.52
N SER A 248 -23.71 -20.38 -6.26
CA SER A 248 -24.77 -19.54 -5.69
C SER A 248 -25.65 -20.32 -4.70
N GLU A 249 -25.94 -21.59 -4.94
CA GLU A 249 -26.74 -22.40 -4.03
C GLU A 249 -26.02 -22.59 -2.69
N PHE A 250 -24.74 -22.93 -2.73
CA PHE A 250 -23.91 -23.04 -1.55
C PHE A 250 -23.75 -21.69 -0.84
N ALA A 251 -23.56 -20.61 -1.59
CA ALA A 251 -23.45 -19.25 -1.03
C ALA A 251 -24.73 -18.81 -0.32
N LEU A 252 -25.90 -19.17 -0.85
CA LEU A 252 -27.20 -18.92 -0.20
C LEU A 252 -27.31 -19.72 1.11
N HIS A 253 -26.88 -20.97 1.16
CA HIS A 253 -26.87 -21.76 2.39
C HIS A 253 -25.99 -21.13 3.48
N ILE A 254 -24.79 -20.66 3.11
CA ILE A 254 -23.90 -19.98 4.07
C ILE A 254 -24.47 -18.61 4.49
N ARG A 255 -25.15 -17.91 3.58
CA ARG A 255 -25.87 -16.69 3.89
C ARG A 255 -27.01 -16.92 4.90
N ASP A 256 -27.78 -17.98 4.74
CA ASP A 256 -28.85 -18.33 5.68
C ASP A 256 -28.27 -18.67 7.07
N LEU A 257 -27.15 -19.39 7.13
CA LEU A 257 -26.42 -19.63 8.36
C LEU A 257 -25.93 -18.31 8.98
N PHE A 258 -25.38 -17.39 8.18
CA PHE A 258 -25.01 -16.06 8.64
C PHE A 258 -26.19 -15.33 9.23
N MET A 259 -27.34 -15.30 8.55
CA MET A 259 -28.56 -14.61 9.02
C MET A 259 -29.09 -15.22 10.31
N HIS A 260 -28.98 -16.56 10.48
CA HIS A 260 -29.34 -17.23 11.73
C HIS A 260 -28.48 -16.72 12.91
N TYR A 261 -27.17 -16.61 12.74
CA TYR A 261 -26.29 -16.03 13.75
C TYR A 261 -26.52 -14.51 13.91
N TRP A 262 -26.79 -13.81 12.81
CA TRP A 262 -27.01 -12.37 12.81
C TRP A 262 -28.15 -11.96 13.76
N VAL A 263 -29.29 -12.59 13.66
CA VAL A 263 -30.46 -12.25 14.49
C VAL A 263 -30.26 -12.58 15.97
N GLN A 264 -29.39 -13.52 16.31
CA GLN A 264 -29.07 -13.91 17.67
C GLN A 264 -27.87 -13.17 18.26
N SER A 265 -27.15 -12.40 17.45
CA SER A 265 -25.97 -11.64 17.87
C SER A 265 -26.38 -10.27 18.38
N LEU A 266 -25.59 -9.71 19.30
CA LEU A 266 -25.83 -8.43 19.96
C LEU A 266 -25.29 -7.28 19.11
N THR A 267 -25.97 -6.17 19.13
CA THR A 267 -25.40 -4.88 18.73
C THR A 267 -24.33 -4.43 19.74
N ILE A 268 -23.47 -3.49 19.36
CA ILE A 268 -22.47 -2.93 20.28
C ILE A 268 -23.15 -2.29 21.52
N GLU A 269 -24.30 -1.65 21.31
CA GLU A 269 -25.07 -1.01 22.38
C GLU A 269 -25.65 -2.02 23.37
N GLU A 270 -26.23 -3.12 22.86
CA GLU A 270 -26.76 -4.21 23.67
C GLU A 270 -25.68 -4.91 24.47
N TYR A 271 -24.50 -5.14 23.86
CA TYR A 271 -23.37 -5.73 24.55
C TYR A 271 -22.88 -4.85 25.71
N ARG A 272 -22.80 -3.52 25.52
CA ARG A 272 -22.41 -2.58 26.58
C ARG A 272 -23.39 -2.50 27.74
N LYS A 273 -24.68 -2.79 27.50
CA LYS A 273 -25.71 -2.83 28.57
C LYS A 273 -25.67 -4.13 29.36
N LYS A 274 -25.06 -5.18 28.80
CA LYS A 274 -24.95 -6.51 29.44
C LYS A 274 -23.74 -6.64 30.36
N GLY A 275 -22.66 -5.89 30.17
CA GLY A 275 -21.41 -5.92 30.90
C GLY A 275 -21.19 -4.70 31.74
#